data_cf97b2b6b05445a849e5fd2cf9097b67
#
_entry.id   cf97b2b6b05445a849e5fd2cf9097b67
#
_cell.length_a   1.000
_cell.length_b   1.000
_cell.length_c   1.000
_cell.angle_alpha   90.00
_cell.angle_beta   90.00
_cell.angle_gamma   90.00
#
_symmetry.space_group_name_H-M   'P 1'
#
loop_
_entity.id
_entity.type
_entity.pdbx_description
1 polymer ?
#
loop_
_entity_poly.entity_id
_entity_poly.type
_entity_poly.pdbx_seq_one_letter_code
_entity_poly.pdbx_strand_id
1 'polypeptide(L)'
;MNQTLPFQLVLSGKNILLIGAGDAANAKERLLTERQANVIRWKVQPAHSDIIAISELNESPDTRIALTIIAEEAPWTEALVPWIERERILLNVVDRPEKSSGYIPAIVSRGPVQIGIGTGGVSPVLARLIRTRIEQLLPKHLARLGRFASDWQGLVRTRMPNVNARRRFWERFLSGVYAEKVLNGDLESANIAIQRELDNDVPTKGFVSLVGAGPGDPGYLTLTGLKRLQEADVVLYDRLIGEDVLELARRDAVFENVGKRRGACPTPQHAICERLIELAEKGLNVCRLKGGDPYLFGRGGEEALALSGAGILFEVVPGITTASAVSARLGIPLTHRKTARSVRFITGHLALNQIDTDWSAVADSKETLVIYMGFHHLDEIAKALMAAGLRPSLPIALIQNATHPTEITVFGNLSDTSDLRSQINFDDGPVLVVVGEVTKLSERLANTSFTKTSHSQSGSALYWLKSA
;
A
#
# COMPACT_ATOMS: atom_id res chain seq x y z
N MET A 1 -17.50 4.77 19.91
CA MET A 1 -16.08 4.37 19.99
C MET A 1 -15.27 5.61 20.33
N ASN A 2 -14.39 5.54 21.32
CA ASN A 2 -13.51 6.66 21.62
C ASN A 2 -12.49 6.79 20.49
N GLN A 3 -12.39 7.97 19.89
CA GLN A 3 -11.33 8.27 18.92
C GLN A 3 -10.04 8.45 19.70
N THR A 4 -9.04 7.59 19.47
CA THR A 4 -7.77 7.59 20.18
C THR A 4 -6.60 7.86 19.22
N LEU A 5 -5.60 8.62 19.67
CA LEU A 5 -4.36 8.84 18.96
C LEU A 5 -3.25 8.00 19.63
N PRO A 6 -2.61 7.07 18.93
CA PRO A 6 -1.44 6.39 19.46
C PRO A 6 -0.25 7.34 19.54
N PHE A 7 0.36 7.45 20.73
CA PHE A 7 1.60 8.18 20.93
C PHE A 7 2.51 7.42 21.91
N GLN A 8 3.79 7.76 21.94
CA GLN A 8 4.76 7.13 22.85
C GLN A 8 5.13 8.08 23.98
N LEU A 9 4.96 7.63 25.22
CA LEU A 9 5.36 8.36 26.41
C LEU A 9 6.81 8.00 26.77
N VAL A 10 7.67 9.00 26.93
CA VAL A 10 9.04 8.82 27.45
C VAL A 10 8.98 8.58 28.95
N LEU A 11 9.37 7.38 29.38
CA LEU A 11 9.27 6.92 30.77
C LEU A 11 10.59 7.02 31.54
N SER A 12 11.73 7.01 30.85
CA SER A 12 13.05 7.02 31.53
C SER A 12 13.17 8.22 32.46
N GLY A 13 13.42 7.93 33.76
CA GLY A 13 13.54 8.94 34.82
C GLY A 13 12.23 9.61 35.24
N LYS A 14 11.07 9.23 34.68
CA LYS A 14 9.76 9.80 35.05
C LYS A 14 9.13 9.05 36.22
N ASN A 15 8.46 9.78 37.10
CA ASN A 15 7.71 9.22 38.21
C ASN A 15 6.36 8.69 37.72
N ILE A 16 6.08 7.44 38.05
CA ILE A 16 4.83 6.75 37.73
C ILE A 16 4.19 6.24 39.01
N LEU A 17 2.94 6.58 39.23
CA LEU A 17 2.17 6.06 40.36
C LEU A 17 1.46 4.76 39.94
N LEU A 18 1.81 3.65 40.59
CA LEU A 18 1.19 2.36 40.36
C LEU A 18 0.38 1.95 41.60
N ILE A 19 -0.92 1.74 41.40
CA ILE A 19 -1.87 1.41 42.48
C ILE A 19 -2.35 -0.03 42.28
N GLY A 20 -2.12 -0.87 43.34
CA GLY A 20 -2.55 -2.26 43.36
C GLY A 20 -1.48 -3.23 43.86
N ALA A 21 -1.93 -4.36 44.42
CA ALA A 21 -1.07 -5.40 45.04
C ALA A 21 -0.92 -6.67 44.19
N GLY A 22 -1.89 -6.98 43.32
CA GLY A 22 -2.01 -8.26 42.60
C GLY A 22 -1.08 -8.43 41.38
N ASP A 23 -1.29 -9.54 40.66
CA ASP A 23 -0.44 -9.93 39.52
C ASP A 23 -0.48 -8.93 38.36
N ALA A 24 -1.63 -8.28 38.14
CA ALA A 24 -1.77 -7.23 37.14
C ALA A 24 -0.82 -6.05 37.46
N ALA A 25 -0.76 -5.62 38.73
CA ALA A 25 0.13 -4.56 39.16
C ALA A 25 1.61 -5.02 39.05
N ASN A 26 1.94 -6.27 39.44
CA ASN A 26 3.28 -6.83 39.31
C ASN A 26 3.76 -6.85 37.84
N ALA A 27 2.88 -7.19 36.90
CA ALA A 27 3.18 -7.15 35.46
C ALA A 27 3.44 -5.72 34.94
N LYS A 28 2.65 -4.74 35.42
CA LYS A 28 2.86 -3.33 35.09
C LYS A 28 4.16 -2.78 35.70
N GLU A 29 4.46 -3.12 36.91
CA GLU A 29 5.73 -2.72 37.58
C GLU A 29 6.95 -3.19 36.77
N ARG A 30 6.99 -4.48 36.39
CA ARG A 30 8.06 -5.02 35.54
C ARG A 30 8.18 -4.24 34.22
N LEU A 31 7.05 -4.00 33.54
CA LEU A 31 6.99 -3.24 32.29
C LEU A 31 7.59 -1.83 32.42
N LEU A 32 7.29 -1.15 33.53
CA LEU A 32 7.74 0.21 33.83
C LEU A 32 9.23 0.25 34.21
N THR A 33 9.66 -0.68 35.04
CA THR A 33 11.06 -0.79 35.48
C THR A 33 12.01 -1.12 34.33
N GLU A 34 11.62 -2.03 33.43
CA GLU A 34 12.35 -2.29 32.17
C GLU A 34 12.56 -1.05 31.32
N ARG A 35 11.71 -0.02 31.48
CA ARG A 35 11.76 1.26 30.76
C ARG A 35 12.38 2.39 31.60
N GLN A 36 13.04 2.02 32.71
CA GLN A 36 13.74 2.95 33.59
C GLN A 36 12.83 4.04 34.20
N ALA A 37 11.55 3.73 34.40
CA ALA A 37 10.64 4.60 35.13
C ALA A 37 10.89 4.49 36.66
N ASN A 38 10.69 5.61 37.37
CA ASN A 38 10.66 5.63 38.83
C ASN A 38 9.25 5.25 39.27
N VAL A 39 9.06 4.04 39.77
CA VAL A 39 7.74 3.54 40.16
C VAL A 39 7.49 3.81 41.64
N ILE A 40 6.49 4.64 41.93
CA ILE A 40 5.92 4.81 43.26
C ILE A 40 4.73 3.87 43.38
N ARG A 41 4.76 2.88 44.27
CA ARG A 41 3.74 1.85 44.33
C ARG A 41 2.91 1.92 45.60
N TRP A 42 1.58 2.04 45.47
CA TRP A 42 0.63 1.87 46.56
C TRP A 42 -0.03 0.49 46.48
N LYS A 43 0.26 -0.36 47.47
CA LYS A 43 -0.30 -1.73 47.55
C LYS A 43 -1.56 -1.80 48.41
N VAL A 44 -1.78 -0.78 49.22
CA VAL A 44 -2.92 -0.62 50.15
C VAL A 44 -3.43 0.81 50.01
N GLN A 45 -4.60 1.06 50.59
CA GLN A 45 -5.17 2.42 50.65
C GLN A 45 -4.13 3.40 51.25
N PRO A 46 -3.79 4.49 50.53
CA PRO A 46 -2.81 5.45 51.00
C PRO A 46 -3.34 6.26 52.20
N ALA A 47 -2.43 6.65 53.09
CA ALA A 47 -2.74 7.64 54.09
C ALA A 47 -2.92 9.04 53.46
N HIS A 48 -3.55 9.96 54.19
CA HIS A 48 -3.70 11.34 53.69
C HIS A 48 -2.35 12.02 53.43
N SER A 49 -1.33 11.73 54.24
CA SER A 49 0.05 12.20 54.03
C SER A 49 0.65 11.73 52.70
N ASP A 50 0.33 10.52 52.26
CA ASP A 50 0.86 9.97 51.02
C ASP A 50 0.26 10.71 49.79
N ILE A 51 -1.02 11.06 49.89
CA ILE A 51 -1.72 11.85 48.86
C ILE A 51 -1.13 13.26 48.75
N ILE A 52 -0.86 13.90 49.94
CA ILE A 52 -0.24 15.22 49.97
C ILE A 52 1.16 15.15 49.34
N ALA A 53 1.97 14.14 49.70
CA ALA A 53 3.31 13.99 49.13
C ALA A 53 3.32 13.86 47.61
N ILE A 54 2.34 13.18 47.02
CA ILE A 54 2.21 13.11 45.54
C ILE A 54 1.74 14.46 44.96
N SER A 55 0.83 15.19 45.62
CA SER A 55 0.41 16.51 45.19
C SER A 55 1.59 17.51 45.21
N GLU A 56 2.44 17.46 46.21
CA GLU A 56 3.67 18.24 46.30
C GLU A 56 4.66 17.90 45.17
N LEU A 57 4.83 16.62 44.81
CA LEU A 57 5.64 16.19 43.66
C LEU A 57 5.10 16.76 42.33
N ASN A 58 3.79 16.93 42.22
CA ASN A 58 3.16 17.45 40.99
C ASN A 58 3.33 18.96 40.81
N GLU A 59 3.70 19.71 41.81
CA GLU A 59 3.96 21.15 41.72
C GLU A 59 5.18 21.48 40.84
N SER A 60 6.15 20.54 40.77
CA SER A 60 7.36 20.73 39.95
C SER A 60 7.31 19.90 38.66
N PRO A 61 7.63 20.48 37.50
CA PRO A 61 7.72 19.78 36.22
C PRO A 61 8.68 18.60 36.21
N ASP A 62 9.73 18.63 37.03
CA ASP A 62 10.79 17.63 37.07
C ASP A 62 10.41 16.40 37.89
N THR A 63 9.57 16.57 38.92
CA THR A 63 9.16 15.51 39.85
C THR A 63 7.75 15.02 39.67
N ARG A 64 6.94 15.69 38.88
CA ARG A 64 5.52 15.36 38.68
C ARG A 64 5.29 13.92 38.23
N ILE A 65 4.16 13.36 38.61
CA ILE A 65 3.69 12.06 38.12
C ILE A 65 3.30 12.16 36.65
N ALA A 66 3.96 11.41 35.80
CA ALA A 66 3.68 11.42 34.35
C ALA A 66 2.47 10.53 33.98
N LEU A 67 2.22 9.48 34.77
CA LEU A 67 1.15 8.51 34.53
C LEU A 67 0.77 7.84 35.86
N THR A 68 -0.52 7.67 36.09
CA THR A 68 -1.05 6.78 37.15
C THR A 68 -1.66 5.54 36.50
N ILE A 69 -1.34 4.38 37.06
CA ILE A 69 -1.93 3.09 36.65
C ILE A 69 -2.65 2.49 37.84
N ILE A 70 -3.95 2.28 37.73
CA ILE A 70 -4.77 1.54 38.71
C ILE A 70 -4.92 0.12 38.15
N ALA A 71 -4.29 -0.85 38.82
CA ALA A 71 -4.26 -2.26 38.44
C ALA A 71 -4.96 -3.17 39.45
N GLU A 72 -5.84 -2.59 40.26
CA GLU A 72 -6.67 -3.29 41.24
C GLU A 72 -8.04 -2.63 41.36
N GLU A 73 -9.09 -3.43 41.42
CA GLU A 73 -10.47 -2.94 41.57
C GLU A 73 -10.86 -3.04 43.05
N ALA A 74 -10.93 -1.91 43.71
CA ALA A 74 -11.35 -1.78 45.08
C ALA A 74 -12.06 -0.42 45.31
N PRO A 75 -12.96 -0.32 46.31
CA PRO A 75 -13.66 0.94 46.59
C PRO A 75 -12.71 2.12 46.83
N TRP A 76 -11.59 1.89 47.49
CA TRP A 76 -10.59 2.94 47.77
C TRP A 76 -9.84 3.39 46.52
N THR A 77 -9.62 2.49 45.53
CA THR A 77 -8.97 2.88 44.26
C THR A 77 -9.88 3.74 43.40
N GLU A 78 -11.18 3.45 43.41
CA GLU A 78 -12.19 4.27 42.72
C GLU A 78 -12.30 5.68 43.33
N ALA A 79 -12.21 5.78 44.64
CA ALA A 79 -12.24 7.08 45.33
C ALA A 79 -11.04 8.00 44.99
N LEU A 80 -9.94 7.46 44.47
CA LEU A 80 -8.79 8.24 44.05
C LEU A 80 -8.93 8.84 42.64
N VAL A 81 -9.81 8.32 41.78
CA VAL A 81 -9.95 8.80 40.38
C VAL A 81 -10.23 10.31 40.31
N PRO A 82 -11.19 10.88 41.07
CA PRO A 82 -11.45 12.33 40.99
C PRO A 82 -10.25 13.19 41.44
N TRP A 83 -9.43 12.68 42.37
CA TRP A 83 -8.22 13.36 42.79
C TRP A 83 -7.16 13.33 41.67
N ILE A 84 -6.91 12.17 41.02
CA ILE A 84 -5.96 12.02 39.92
C ILE A 84 -6.35 12.94 38.75
N GLU A 85 -7.64 13.03 38.43
CA GLU A 85 -8.15 13.92 37.38
C GLU A 85 -7.92 15.40 37.72
N ARG A 86 -8.17 15.79 38.98
CA ARG A 86 -7.93 17.16 39.46
C ARG A 86 -6.45 17.54 39.36
N GLU A 87 -5.55 16.61 39.66
CA GLU A 87 -4.11 16.77 39.52
C GLU A 87 -3.64 16.74 38.04
N ARG A 88 -4.58 16.50 37.08
CA ARG A 88 -4.30 16.44 35.64
C ARG A 88 -3.25 15.41 35.24
N ILE A 89 -3.19 14.30 35.98
CA ILE A 89 -2.28 13.18 35.71
C ILE A 89 -2.97 12.25 34.68
N LEU A 90 -2.19 11.77 33.70
CA LEU A 90 -2.68 10.72 32.79
C LEU A 90 -3.06 9.48 33.61
N LEU A 91 -4.26 8.94 33.35
CA LEU A 91 -4.81 7.81 34.09
C LEU A 91 -5.06 6.62 33.17
N ASN A 92 -4.55 5.45 33.56
CA ASN A 92 -4.92 4.16 33.00
C ASN A 92 -5.50 3.27 34.10
N VAL A 93 -6.78 2.95 34.01
CA VAL A 93 -7.44 1.94 34.85
C VAL A 93 -7.48 0.64 34.06
N VAL A 94 -6.84 -0.40 34.57
CA VAL A 94 -6.75 -1.69 33.87
C VAL A 94 -8.16 -2.27 33.68
N ASP A 95 -8.46 -2.72 32.47
CA ASP A 95 -9.74 -3.28 32.03
C ASP A 95 -10.97 -2.34 32.16
N ARG A 96 -10.74 -1.03 32.42
CA ARG A 96 -11.80 -0.01 32.55
C ARG A 96 -11.52 1.18 31.61
N PRO A 97 -11.76 1.02 30.29
CA PRO A 97 -11.50 2.09 29.32
C PRO A 97 -12.34 3.35 29.56
N GLU A 98 -13.54 3.23 30.13
CA GLU A 98 -14.42 4.36 30.44
C GLU A 98 -13.90 5.28 31.58
N LYS A 99 -13.00 4.75 32.41
CA LYS A 99 -12.37 5.49 33.53
C LYS A 99 -10.92 5.90 33.19
N SER A 100 -10.45 5.65 31.98
CA SER A 100 -9.07 5.91 31.58
C SER A 100 -8.97 7.11 30.65
N SER A 101 -8.00 7.99 30.89
CA SER A 101 -7.63 9.06 29.95
C SER A 101 -6.65 8.58 28.87
N GLY A 102 -6.04 7.39 29.04
CA GLY A 102 -5.15 6.75 28.10
C GLY A 102 -5.04 5.25 28.30
N TYR A 103 -4.71 4.52 27.21
CA TYR A 103 -4.60 3.05 27.25
C TYR A 103 -3.17 2.61 26.98
N ILE A 104 -2.71 1.60 27.72
CA ILE A 104 -1.46 0.92 27.40
C ILE A 104 -1.77 -0.13 26.33
N PRO A 105 -1.26 0.04 25.09
CA PRO A 105 -1.52 -0.90 24.01
C PRO A 105 -0.81 -2.24 24.21
N ALA A 106 -1.15 -3.25 23.42
CA ALA A 106 -0.30 -4.42 23.29
C ALA A 106 1.01 -4.00 22.59
N ILE A 107 2.16 -4.37 23.15
CA ILE A 107 3.47 -3.89 22.71
C ILE A 107 4.29 -5.04 22.12
N VAL A 108 4.82 -4.82 20.90
CA VAL A 108 5.92 -5.60 20.33
C VAL A 108 7.19 -4.80 20.46
N SER A 109 8.22 -5.35 21.11
CA SER A 109 9.50 -4.69 21.35
C SER A 109 10.66 -5.48 20.73
N ARG A 110 11.53 -4.77 20.01
CA ARG A 110 12.80 -5.27 19.47
C ARG A 110 13.89 -4.21 19.71
N GLY A 111 14.27 -4.02 20.97
CA GLY A 111 15.20 -2.97 21.38
C GLY A 111 14.60 -1.57 21.16
N PRO A 112 15.24 -0.68 20.38
CA PRO A 112 14.73 0.67 20.15
C PRO A 112 13.46 0.69 19.27
N VAL A 113 13.17 -0.40 18.55
CA VAL A 113 11.96 -0.51 17.72
C VAL A 113 10.81 -0.98 18.61
N GLN A 114 9.74 -0.19 18.69
CA GLN A 114 8.54 -0.51 19.44
C GLN A 114 7.30 -0.29 18.58
N ILE A 115 6.34 -1.24 18.66
CA ILE A 115 5.05 -1.17 17.96
C ILE A 115 3.95 -1.30 19.01
N GLY A 116 3.13 -0.26 19.15
CA GLY A 116 1.94 -0.27 20.00
C GLY A 116 0.69 -0.63 19.18
N ILE A 117 -0.10 -1.59 19.66
CA ILE A 117 -1.30 -2.08 18.98
C ILE A 117 -2.50 -1.78 19.87
N GLY A 118 -3.27 -0.76 19.49
CA GLY A 118 -4.50 -0.36 20.17
C GLY A 118 -5.73 -0.82 19.39
N THR A 119 -6.77 -1.26 20.12
CA THR A 119 -8.08 -1.63 19.55
C THR A 119 -9.20 -0.72 20.05
N GLY A 120 -8.86 0.46 20.59
CA GLY A 120 -9.85 1.39 21.17
C GLY A 120 -10.60 0.82 22.37
N GLY A 121 -10.04 -0.18 23.08
CA GLY A 121 -10.73 -0.86 24.19
C GLY A 121 -11.71 -1.97 23.76
N VAL A 122 -11.89 -2.19 22.43
CA VAL A 122 -12.93 -3.10 21.91
C VAL A 122 -12.58 -4.58 22.14
N SER A 123 -11.30 -4.99 21.91
CA SER A 123 -10.97 -6.41 21.99
C SER A 123 -9.49 -6.65 22.34
N PRO A 124 -9.18 -7.03 23.58
CA PRO A 124 -7.82 -7.46 23.96
C PRO A 124 -7.35 -8.70 23.18
N VAL A 125 -8.29 -9.59 22.80
CA VAL A 125 -7.96 -10.80 22.01
C VAL A 125 -7.48 -10.42 20.63
N LEU A 126 -8.15 -9.48 19.97
CA LEU A 126 -7.74 -8.98 18.65
C LEU A 126 -6.35 -8.34 18.72
N ALA A 127 -6.08 -7.49 19.72
CA ALA A 127 -4.77 -6.88 19.92
C ALA A 127 -3.68 -7.94 20.10
N ARG A 128 -3.96 -9.03 20.84
CA ARG A 128 -3.04 -10.15 21.06
C ARG A 128 -2.77 -10.92 19.77
N LEU A 129 -3.79 -11.22 18.98
CA LEU A 129 -3.65 -11.91 17.68
C LEU A 129 -2.77 -11.10 16.71
N ILE A 130 -3.04 -9.79 16.60
CA ILE A 130 -2.25 -8.88 15.75
C ILE A 130 -0.80 -8.83 16.27
N ARG A 131 -0.60 -8.72 17.58
CA ARG A 131 0.72 -8.74 18.19
C ARG A 131 1.50 -10.00 17.80
N THR A 132 0.92 -11.19 17.96
CA THR A 132 1.56 -12.47 17.61
C THR A 132 1.99 -12.51 16.14
N ARG A 133 1.13 -12.01 15.23
CA ARG A 133 1.46 -11.93 13.80
C ARG A 133 2.65 -11.01 13.53
N ILE A 134 2.64 -9.83 14.12
CA ILE A 134 3.73 -8.86 13.95
C ILE A 134 5.03 -9.44 14.53
N GLU A 135 4.99 -10.11 15.68
CA GLU A 135 6.17 -10.75 16.29
C GLU A 135 6.79 -11.83 15.39
N GLN A 136 5.96 -12.57 14.63
CA GLN A 136 6.42 -13.57 13.67
C GLN A 136 7.07 -12.96 12.42
N LEU A 137 6.58 -11.80 11.96
CA LEU A 137 7.09 -11.11 10.78
C LEU A 137 8.41 -10.37 11.04
N LEU A 138 8.64 -9.92 12.27
CA LEU A 138 9.82 -9.12 12.59
C LEU A 138 11.06 -10.02 12.85
N PRO A 139 12.21 -9.72 12.22
CA PRO A 139 13.45 -10.43 12.48
C PRO A 139 13.82 -10.44 13.96
N LYS A 140 14.28 -11.59 14.48
CA LYS A 140 14.67 -11.73 15.90
C LYS A 140 15.73 -10.70 16.32
N HIS A 141 16.63 -10.36 15.43
CA HIS A 141 17.76 -9.46 15.68
C HIS A 141 17.53 -8.02 15.20
N LEU A 142 16.29 -7.61 14.93
CA LEU A 142 15.96 -6.26 14.51
C LEU A 142 16.49 -5.16 15.46
N ALA A 143 16.62 -5.50 16.76
CA ALA A 143 17.23 -4.63 17.76
C ALA A 143 18.68 -4.22 17.41
N ARG A 144 19.44 -5.10 16.74
CA ARG A 144 20.81 -4.77 16.29
C ARG A 144 20.80 -3.69 15.22
N LEU A 145 19.88 -3.84 14.27
CA LEU A 145 19.73 -2.87 13.16
C LEU A 145 19.30 -1.50 13.69
N GLY A 146 18.36 -1.47 14.65
CA GLY A 146 17.93 -0.22 15.27
C GLY A 146 19.04 0.48 16.07
N ARG A 147 19.86 -0.27 16.82
CA ARG A 147 21.04 0.28 17.53
C ARG A 147 22.08 0.78 16.54
N PHE A 148 22.41 -0.01 15.53
CA PHE A 148 23.35 0.39 14.50
C PHE A 148 22.95 1.70 13.83
N ALA A 149 21.66 1.84 13.44
CA ALA A 149 21.15 3.08 12.86
C ALA A 149 21.27 4.27 13.84
N SER A 150 20.99 4.06 15.14
CA SER A 150 21.12 5.08 16.17
C SER A 150 22.57 5.56 16.32
N ASP A 151 23.54 4.64 16.32
CA ASP A 151 24.96 4.96 16.49
C ASP A 151 25.49 5.84 15.34
N TRP A 152 25.01 5.62 14.13
CA TRP A 152 25.42 6.35 12.93
C TRP A 152 24.58 7.59 12.61
N GLN A 153 23.42 7.76 13.25
CA GLN A 153 22.45 8.83 12.94
C GLN A 153 23.07 10.23 12.99
N GLY A 154 23.89 10.50 14.01
CA GLY A 154 24.56 11.79 14.21
C GLY A 154 25.50 12.13 13.05
N LEU A 155 26.39 11.18 12.70
CA LEU A 155 27.36 11.37 11.62
C LEU A 155 26.67 11.49 10.25
N VAL A 156 25.69 10.66 9.97
CA VAL A 156 24.89 10.69 8.73
C VAL A 156 24.17 12.04 8.60
N ARG A 157 23.61 12.56 9.70
CA ARG A 157 22.96 13.87 9.71
C ARG A 157 23.91 15.00 9.38
N THR A 158 25.13 14.95 9.90
CA THR A 158 26.16 15.96 9.65
C THR A 158 26.67 15.91 8.20
N ARG A 159 26.95 14.70 7.68
CA ARG A 159 27.47 14.52 6.33
C ARG A 159 26.40 14.70 5.24
N MET A 160 25.13 14.43 5.55
CA MET A 160 24.00 14.55 4.63
C MET A 160 22.94 15.50 5.18
N PRO A 161 23.11 16.84 5.04
CA PRO A 161 22.14 17.82 5.55
C PRO A 161 20.79 17.76 4.83
N ASN A 162 20.76 17.33 3.54
CA ASN A 162 19.54 17.17 2.77
C ASN A 162 18.72 15.99 3.30
N VAL A 163 17.47 16.27 3.72
CA VAL A 163 16.57 15.27 4.34
C VAL A 163 16.27 14.11 3.39
N ASN A 164 16.01 14.41 2.11
CA ASN A 164 15.68 13.38 1.11
C ASN A 164 16.89 12.49 0.76
N ALA A 165 18.10 13.08 0.65
CA ALA A 165 19.31 12.31 0.46
C ALA A 165 19.59 11.38 1.63
N ARG A 166 19.45 11.88 2.87
CA ARG A 166 19.62 11.12 4.10
C ARG A 166 18.62 9.98 4.23
N ARG A 167 17.34 10.24 3.85
CA ARG A 167 16.31 9.19 3.83
C ARG A 167 16.67 8.09 2.85
N ARG A 168 16.99 8.41 1.57
CA ARG A 168 17.41 7.43 0.56
C ARG A 168 18.62 6.62 0.98
N PHE A 169 19.58 7.28 1.65
CA PHE A 169 20.72 6.59 2.25
C PHE A 169 20.27 5.50 3.23
N TRP A 170 19.40 5.85 4.18
CA TRP A 170 18.91 4.90 5.17
C TRP A 170 18.02 3.80 4.56
N GLU A 171 17.19 4.13 3.59
CA GLU A 171 16.37 3.15 2.86
C GLU A 171 17.26 2.10 2.17
N ARG A 172 18.28 2.52 1.43
CA ARG A 172 19.22 1.59 0.79
C ARG A 172 19.98 0.76 1.82
N PHE A 173 20.46 1.41 2.87
CA PHE A 173 21.27 0.75 3.88
C PHE A 173 20.47 -0.26 4.70
N LEU A 174 19.26 0.11 5.16
CA LEU A 174 18.42 -0.70 6.04
C LEU A 174 17.60 -1.78 5.31
N SER A 175 17.46 -1.72 3.99
CA SER A 175 16.76 -2.72 3.18
C SER A 175 17.67 -3.60 2.32
N GLY A 176 18.98 -3.31 2.29
CA GLY A 176 19.95 -3.98 1.43
C GLY A 176 20.81 -5.03 2.14
N VAL A 177 21.86 -5.49 1.45
CA VAL A 177 22.83 -6.49 1.93
C VAL A 177 23.50 -6.07 3.24
N TYR A 178 23.64 -4.79 3.50
CA TYR A 178 24.25 -4.28 4.73
C TYR A 178 23.35 -4.49 5.95
N ALA A 179 22.03 -4.38 5.78
CA ALA A 179 21.07 -4.72 6.84
C ALA A 179 21.17 -6.19 7.24
N GLU A 180 21.33 -7.11 6.27
CA GLU A 180 21.54 -8.53 6.52
C GLU A 180 22.82 -8.79 7.33
N LYS A 181 23.93 -8.09 6.99
CA LYS A 181 25.17 -8.19 7.75
C LYS A 181 24.98 -7.77 9.20
N VAL A 182 24.32 -6.64 9.46
CA VAL A 182 24.02 -6.17 10.82
C VAL A 182 23.13 -7.17 11.56
N LEU A 183 22.08 -7.69 10.93
CA LEU A 183 21.19 -8.68 11.51
C LEU A 183 21.91 -9.97 11.89
N ASN A 184 22.87 -10.39 11.06
CA ASN A 184 23.72 -11.57 11.28
C ASN A 184 24.88 -11.34 12.27
N GLY A 185 25.12 -10.08 12.69
CA GLY A 185 26.15 -9.70 13.65
C GLY A 185 27.51 -9.32 13.05
N ASP A 186 27.64 -9.25 11.74
CA ASP A 186 28.84 -8.76 11.03
C ASP A 186 28.85 -7.22 11.03
N LEU A 187 29.09 -6.64 12.22
CA LEU A 187 29.10 -5.19 12.42
C LEU A 187 30.32 -4.53 11.79
N GLU A 188 31.45 -5.22 11.69
CA GLU A 188 32.69 -4.69 11.12
C GLU A 188 32.51 -4.38 9.62
N SER A 189 32.04 -5.35 8.84
CA SER A 189 31.75 -5.15 7.43
C SER A 189 30.66 -4.08 7.20
N ALA A 190 29.68 -3.99 8.08
CA ALA A 190 28.64 -2.98 8.00
C ALA A 190 29.19 -1.56 8.29
N ASN A 191 30.07 -1.41 9.29
CA ASN A 191 30.73 -0.14 9.59
C ASN A 191 31.63 0.34 8.45
N ILE A 192 32.42 -0.56 7.85
CA ILE A 192 33.23 -0.22 6.68
C ILE A 192 32.35 0.23 5.51
N ALA A 193 31.25 -0.45 5.30
CA ALA A 193 30.33 -0.14 4.20
C ALA A 193 29.64 1.23 4.37
N ILE A 194 29.14 1.54 5.58
CA ILE A 194 28.48 2.83 5.84
C ILE A 194 29.49 3.98 5.73
N GLN A 195 30.74 3.78 6.19
CA GLN A 195 31.79 4.77 6.07
C GLN A 195 32.11 5.07 4.59
N ARG A 196 32.29 4.02 3.78
CA ARG A 196 32.52 4.17 2.32
C ARG A 196 31.39 4.89 1.61
N GLU A 197 30.15 4.58 1.96
CA GLU A 197 28.96 5.22 1.39
C GLU A 197 28.88 6.71 1.77
N LEU A 198 29.33 7.07 2.98
CA LEU A 198 29.38 8.46 3.45
C LEU A 198 30.55 9.26 2.85
N ASP A 199 31.66 8.59 2.51
CA ASP A 199 32.83 9.21 1.91
C ASP A 199 32.67 9.39 0.38
N ASN A 200 31.77 8.65 -0.26
CA ASN A 200 31.44 8.77 -1.68
C ASN A 200 30.44 9.91 -1.92
N ASP A 201 30.95 11.12 -2.06
CA ASP A 201 30.18 12.38 -2.25
C ASP A 201 29.69 12.56 -3.71
N VAL A 202 29.40 11.47 -4.44
CA VAL A 202 28.88 11.56 -5.81
C VAL A 202 27.35 11.76 -5.74
N PRO A 203 26.82 12.85 -6.30
CA PRO A 203 25.37 13.00 -6.50
C PRO A 203 24.89 11.87 -7.40
N THR A 204 24.36 10.83 -6.82
CA THR A 204 23.77 9.73 -7.60
C THR A 204 22.51 10.23 -8.26
N LYS A 205 22.44 10.14 -9.61
CA LYS A 205 21.18 10.27 -10.32
C LYS A 205 20.14 9.38 -9.63
N GLY A 206 18.90 9.81 -9.65
CA GLY A 206 17.79 9.01 -9.11
C GLY A 206 17.52 7.79 -9.98
N PHE A 207 16.43 7.13 -9.66
CA PHE A 207 16.01 5.89 -10.29
C PHE A 207 14.55 5.99 -10.74
N VAL A 208 14.21 5.42 -11.89
CA VAL A 208 12.83 5.41 -12.40
C VAL A 208 12.30 3.99 -12.44
N SER A 209 11.17 3.73 -11.79
CA SER A 209 10.43 2.47 -11.91
C SER A 209 9.19 2.71 -12.79
N LEU A 210 9.13 2.04 -13.95
CA LEU A 210 7.93 1.99 -14.79
C LEU A 210 7.05 0.86 -14.26
N VAL A 211 5.99 1.18 -13.52
CA VAL A 211 5.21 0.21 -12.76
C VAL A 211 3.82 0.03 -13.35
N GLY A 212 3.44 -1.21 -13.63
CA GLY A 212 2.08 -1.58 -13.97
C GLY A 212 1.19 -1.64 -12.74
N ALA A 213 0.16 -0.79 -12.70
CA ALA A 213 -0.78 -0.71 -11.60
C ALA A 213 -1.88 -1.78 -11.64
N GLY A 214 -1.96 -2.56 -12.70
CA GLY A 214 -3.13 -3.39 -12.94
C GLY A 214 -4.32 -2.61 -13.51
N PRO A 215 -5.50 -3.25 -13.61
CA PRO A 215 -6.66 -2.68 -14.30
C PRO A 215 -7.52 -1.73 -13.46
N GLY A 216 -7.22 -1.56 -12.16
CA GLY A 216 -7.96 -0.65 -11.28
C GLY A 216 -8.00 -1.09 -9.82
N ASP A 217 -8.40 -2.32 -9.53
CA ASP A 217 -8.40 -2.86 -8.17
C ASP A 217 -6.97 -2.98 -7.63
N PRO A 218 -6.65 -2.40 -6.45
CA PRO A 218 -5.34 -2.50 -5.80
C PRO A 218 -4.82 -3.93 -5.60
N GLY A 219 -5.72 -4.90 -5.49
CA GLY A 219 -5.38 -6.33 -5.36
C GLY A 219 -4.63 -6.91 -6.57
N TYR A 220 -4.65 -6.22 -7.71
CA TYR A 220 -3.89 -6.60 -8.91
C TYR A 220 -2.51 -5.92 -9.02
N LEU A 221 -2.14 -5.08 -8.05
CA LEU A 221 -0.78 -4.55 -7.99
C LEU A 221 0.18 -5.66 -7.54
N THR A 222 1.29 -5.82 -8.27
CA THR A 222 2.31 -6.81 -7.88
C THR A 222 3.02 -6.36 -6.59
N LEU A 223 3.54 -7.32 -5.82
CA LEU A 223 4.32 -7.02 -4.60
C LEU A 223 5.53 -6.12 -4.90
N THR A 224 6.19 -6.32 -6.05
CA THR A 224 7.28 -5.45 -6.50
C THR A 224 6.76 -4.05 -6.84
N GLY A 225 5.61 -3.96 -7.52
CA GLY A 225 4.96 -2.68 -7.83
C GLY A 225 4.61 -1.90 -6.57
N LEU A 226 4.01 -2.56 -5.57
CA LEU A 226 3.72 -1.98 -4.27
C LEU A 226 4.98 -1.44 -3.59
N LYS A 227 6.05 -2.24 -3.57
CA LYS A 227 7.34 -1.83 -2.99
C LYS A 227 7.87 -0.57 -3.67
N ARG A 228 7.89 -0.51 -5.01
CA ARG A 228 8.38 0.66 -5.75
C ARG A 228 7.51 1.89 -5.56
N LEU A 229 6.21 1.71 -5.47
CA LEU A 229 5.27 2.78 -5.15
C LEU A 229 5.54 3.38 -3.75
N GLN A 230 5.84 2.53 -2.77
CA GLN A 230 6.16 2.94 -1.39
C GLN A 230 7.57 3.54 -1.25
N GLU A 231 8.50 3.25 -2.15
CA GLU A 231 9.86 3.81 -2.17
C GLU A 231 9.97 5.13 -2.97
N ALA A 232 8.94 5.51 -3.71
CA ALA A 232 8.96 6.66 -4.61
C ALA A 232 8.96 8.00 -3.87
N ASP A 233 9.80 8.94 -4.32
CA ASP A 233 9.75 10.35 -3.94
C ASP A 233 8.64 11.08 -4.71
N VAL A 234 8.47 10.70 -5.99
CA VAL A 234 7.48 11.26 -6.90
C VAL A 234 6.76 10.13 -7.61
N VAL A 235 5.44 10.21 -7.65
CA VAL A 235 4.57 9.30 -8.40
C VAL A 235 3.99 10.05 -9.58
N LEU A 236 4.48 9.76 -10.80
CA LEU A 236 3.85 10.22 -12.04
C LEU A 236 2.83 9.19 -12.49
N TYR A 237 1.55 9.58 -12.61
CA TYR A 237 0.49 8.62 -12.87
C TYR A 237 -0.49 9.08 -13.97
N ASP A 238 -1.08 8.08 -14.65
CA ASP A 238 -2.11 8.29 -15.66
C ASP A 238 -3.49 8.46 -15.03
N ARG A 239 -4.42 9.11 -15.73
CA ARG A 239 -5.80 9.32 -15.29
C ARG A 239 -6.55 8.02 -14.92
N LEU A 240 -6.17 6.90 -15.50
CA LEU A 240 -6.82 5.59 -15.26
C LEU A 240 -6.45 4.96 -13.89
N ILE A 241 -5.55 5.58 -13.14
CA ILE A 241 -5.16 5.10 -11.82
C ILE A 241 -6.17 5.60 -10.79
N GLY A 242 -6.80 4.67 -10.08
CA GLY A 242 -7.74 4.98 -9.01
C GLY A 242 -7.06 5.50 -7.74
N GLU A 243 -7.83 6.24 -6.93
CA GLU A 243 -7.35 6.78 -5.64
C GLU A 243 -6.89 5.66 -4.69
N ASP A 244 -7.60 4.53 -4.66
CA ASP A 244 -7.27 3.37 -3.82
C ASP A 244 -5.85 2.83 -4.08
N VAL A 245 -5.35 2.92 -5.32
CA VAL A 245 -3.98 2.52 -5.67
C VAL A 245 -2.99 3.60 -5.22
N LEU A 246 -3.33 4.88 -5.38
CA LEU A 246 -2.48 6.00 -4.97
C LEU A 246 -2.31 6.06 -3.44
N GLU A 247 -3.34 5.70 -2.67
CA GLU A 247 -3.29 5.62 -1.21
C GLU A 247 -2.28 4.58 -0.68
N LEU A 248 -1.88 3.60 -1.49
CA LEU A 248 -0.83 2.63 -1.14
C LEU A 248 0.58 3.23 -1.17
N ALA A 249 0.76 4.39 -1.80
CA ALA A 249 2.02 5.10 -1.77
C ALA A 249 2.31 5.68 -0.38
N ARG A 250 3.55 6.08 -0.14
CA ARG A 250 3.88 6.74 1.12
C ARG A 250 3.25 8.14 1.19
N ARG A 251 2.91 8.58 2.40
CA ARG A 251 2.15 9.82 2.66
C ARG A 251 2.86 11.11 2.22
N ASP A 252 4.18 11.09 2.16
CA ASP A 252 5.00 12.25 1.81
C ASP A 252 5.50 12.23 0.35
N ALA A 253 5.03 11.27 -0.48
CA ALA A 253 5.29 11.28 -1.91
C ALA A 253 4.59 12.45 -2.60
N VAL A 254 5.24 13.01 -3.61
CA VAL A 254 4.63 14.02 -4.49
C VAL A 254 3.89 13.31 -5.62
N PHE A 255 2.64 13.69 -5.87
CA PHE A 255 1.82 13.11 -6.91
C PHE A 255 1.67 14.07 -8.10
N GLU A 256 2.04 13.61 -9.30
CA GLU A 256 1.90 14.36 -10.54
C GLU A 256 1.04 13.56 -11.54
N ASN A 257 -0.15 14.09 -11.85
CA ASN A 257 -1.02 13.51 -12.87
C ASN A 257 -0.57 13.98 -14.26
N VAL A 258 -0.08 13.04 -15.08
CA VAL A 258 0.33 13.29 -16.46
C VAL A 258 -0.70 12.84 -17.50
N GLY A 259 -1.85 12.31 -17.04
CA GLY A 259 -2.97 11.93 -17.90
C GLY A 259 -3.73 13.12 -18.46
N LYS A 260 -4.54 12.88 -19.50
CA LYS A 260 -5.38 13.90 -20.12
C LYS A 260 -6.40 14.48 -19.13
N ARG A 261 -6.44 15.80 -18.96
CA ARG A 261 -7.59 16.48 -18.34
C ARG A 261 -8.70 16.66 -19.40
N ARG A 262 -9.99 16.45 -19.01
CA ARG A 262 -11.11 16.81 -19.91
C ARG A 262 -10.97 18.27 -20.35
N GLY A 263 -10.99 18.53 -21.66
CA GLY A 263 -10.92 19.87 -22.21
C GLY A 263 -9.53 20.52 -22.27
N ALA A 264 -8.47 19.87 -21.80
CA ALA A 264 -7.09 20.35 -21.93
C ALA A 264 -6.32 19.56 -23.00
N CYS A 265 -5.35 20.22 -23.62
CA CYS A 265 -4.42 19.57 -24.56
C CYS A 265 -3.72 18.40 -23.83
N PRO A 266 -3.64 17.20 -24.41
CA PRO A 266 -2.96 16.08 -23.76
C PRO A 266 -1.49 16.43 -23.53
N THR A 267 -0.93 16.04 -22.36
CA THR A 267 0.50 16.12 -22.15
C THR A 267 1.19 15.27 -23.21
N PRO A 268 2.01 15.86 -24.10
CA PRO A 268 2.69 15.10 -25.13
C PRO A 268 3.62 14.07 -24.52
N GLN A 269 3.80 12.91 -25.18
CA GLN A 269 4.63 11.83 -24.63
C GLN A 269 6.09 12.28 -24.37
N HIS A 270 6.65 13.14 -25.24
CA HIS A 270 7.99 13.68 -25.03
C HIS A 270 8.10 14.47 -23.72
N ALA A 271 7.08 15.27 -23.37
CA ALA A 271 7.08 16.03 -22.13
C ALA A 271 7.02 15.12 -20.88
N ILE A 272 6.35 13.96 -20.96
CA ILE A 272 6.37 12.95 -19.90
C ILE A 272 7.78 12.37 -19.76
N CYS A 273 8.43 12.03 -20.89
CA CYS A 273 9.80 11.52 -20.89
C CYS A 273 10.79 12.54 -20.31
N GLU A 274 10.69 13.80 -20.73
CA GLU A 274 11.53 14.89 -20.20
C GLU A 274 11.34 15.08 -18.70
N ARG A 275 10.08 14.99 -18.23
CA ARG A 275 9.79 15.12 -16.80
C ARG A 275 10.37 13.98 -15.96
N LEU A 276 10.30 12.75 -16.47
CA LEU A 276 10.93 11.59 -15.82
C LEU A 276 12.45 11.76 -15.69
N ILE A 277 13.10 12.22 -16.77
CA ILE A 277 14.54 12.48 -16.80
C ILE A 277 14.92 13.59 -15.83
N GLU A 278 14.22 14.74 -15.89
CA GLU A 278 14.44 15.88 -14.98
C GLU A 278 14.39 15.49 -13.51
N LEU A 279 13.36 14.72 -13.11
CA LEU A 279 13.20 14.29 -11.73
C LEU A 279 14.32 13.32 -11.30
N ALA A 280 14.70 12.39 -12.19
CA ALA A 280 15.79 11.47 -11.92
C ALA A 280 17.16 12.19 -11.85
N GLU A 281 17.40 13.20 -12.68
CA GLU A 281 18.61 14.02 -12.59
C GLU A 281 18.74 14.80 -11.29
N LYS A 282 17.59 15.18 -10.67
CA LYS A 282 17.54 15.73 -9.33
C LYS A 282 17.80 14.69 -8.21
N GLY A 283 18.13 13.47 -8.59
CA GLY A 283 18.41 12.37 -7.67
C GLY A 283 17.16 11.79 -6.99
N LEU A 284 15.95 11.96 -7.56
CA LEU A 284 14.69 11.45 -6.99
C LEU A 284 14.39 10.03 -7.48
N ASN A 285 13.80 9.21 -6.61
CA ASN A 285 13.21 7.94 -7.01
C ASN A 285 11.81 8.21 -7.56
N VAL A 286 11.60 7.90 -8.83
CA VAL A 286 10.35 8.19 -9.53
C VAL A 286 9.61 6.89 -9.82
N CYS A 287 8.36 6.79 -9.38
CA CYS A 287 7.45 5.75 -9.81
C CYS A 287 6.56 6.30 -10.93
N ARG A 288 6.78 5.81 -12.15
CA ARG A 288 5.85 6.04 -13.26
C ARG A 288 4.78 4.97 -13.22
N LEU A 289 3.60 5.29 -12.67
CA LEU A 289 2.50 4.38 -12.46
C LEU A 289 1.55 4.38 -13.65
N LYS A 290 1.37 3.23 -14.30
CA LYS A 290 0.65 3.05 -15.57
C LYS A 290 -0.48 2.04 -15.40
N GLY A 291 -1.65 2.31 -15.96
CA GLY A 291 -2.76 1.35 -15.95
C GLY A 291 -2.41 0.07 -16.72
N GLY A 292 -2.83 -1.09 -16.19
CA GLY A 292 -2.51 -2.39 -16.75
C GLY A 292 -1.03 -2.75 -16.64
N ASP A 293 -0.41 -3.03 -17.77
CA ASP A 293 1.03 -3.35 -17.92
C ASP A 293 1.75 -2.24 -18.70
N PRO A 294 2.97 -1.82 -18.31
CA PRO A 294 3.68 -0.72 -18.96
C PRO A 294 3.98 -0.96 -20.44
N TYR A 295 4.23 -2.22 -20.82
CA TYR A 295 4.65 -2.59 -22.16
C TYR A 295 3.51 -3.08 -23.08
N LEU A 296 2.30 -3.25 -22.55
CA LEU A 296 1.14 -3.60 -23.36
C LEU A 296 0.24 -2.37 -23.58
N PHE A 297 0.37 -1.75 -24.75
CA PHE A 297 -0.36 -0.53 -25.17
C PHE A 297 -0.21 0.67 -24.23
N GLY A 298 0.77 0.62 -23.33
CA GLY A 298 1.04 1.65 -22.32
C GLY A 298 2.13 2.65 -22.72
N ARG A 299 2.76 2.53 -23.90
CA ARG A 299 3.87 3.36 -24.35
C ARG A 299 5.12 3.33 -23.44
N GLY A 300 5.22 2.38 -22.53
CA GLY A 300 6.38 2.23 -21.62
C GLY A 300 7.70 2.02 -22.35
N GLY A 301 7.66 1.43 -23.57
CA GLY A 301 8.86 1.30 -24.42
C GLY A 301 9.46 2.64 -24.83
N GLU A 302 8.63 3.64 -25.14
CA GLU A 302 9.09 4.99 -25.49
C GLU A 302 9.71 5.68 -24.27
N GLU A 303 9.11 5.54 -23.08
CA GLU A 303 9.62 6.07 -21.82
C GLU A 303 10.97 5.40 -21.47
N ALA A 304 11.08 4.07 -21.59
CA ALA A 304 12.30 3.30 -21.34
C ALA A 304 13.46 3.71 -22.29
N LEU A 305 13.16 3.90 -23.59
CA LEU A 305 14.15 4.35 -24.57
C LEU A 305 14.68 5.76 -24.24
N ALA A 306 13.79 6.68 -23.84
CA ALA A 306 14.18 8.03 -23.45
C ALA A 306 15.08 8.04 -22.21
N LEU A 307 14.73 7.26 -21.18
CA LEU A 307 15.53 7.09 -19.95
C LEU A 307 16.90 6.50 -20.26
N SER A 308 16.95 5.44 -21.06
CA SER A 308 18.21 4.81 -21.50
C SER A 308 19.11 5.81 -22.26
N GLY A 309 18.53 6.58 -23.18
CA GLY A 309 19.25 7.61 -23.93
C GLY A 309 19.84 8.72 -23.07
N ALA A 310 19.19 9.06 -21.95
CA ALA A 310 19.64 10.04 -20.96
C ALA A 310 20.61 9.43 -19.90
N GLY A 311 20.91 8.14 -19.97
CA GLY A 311 21.75 7.45 -18.98
C GLY A 311 21.14 7.44 -17.58
N ILE A 312 19.80 7.38 -17.48
CA ILE A 312 19.06 7.21 -16.23
C ILE A 312 18.86 5.73 -15.98
N LEU A 313 19.18 5.28 -14.78
CA LEU A 313 18.89 3.91 -14.35
C LEU A 313 17.37 3.73 -14.15
N PHE A 314 16.83 2.68 -14.71
CA PHE A 314 15.41 2.37 -14.58
C PHE A 314 15.17 0.85 -14.54
N GLU A 315 13.96 0.50 -14.11
CA GLU A 315 13.42 -0.86 -14.25
C GLU A 315 12.00 -0.80 -14.78
N VAL A 316 11.51 -1.93 -15.27
CA VAL A 316 10.11 -2.12 -15.64
C VAL A 316 9.52 -3.20 -14.76
N VAL A 317 8.48 -2.85 -14.01
CA VAL A 317 7.74 -3.77 -13.16
C VAL A 317 6.44 -4.14 -13.87
N PRO A 318 6.27 -5.41 -14.28
CA PRO A 318 5.08 -5.82 -14.99
C PRO A 318 3.82 -5.65 -14.13
N GLY A 319 2.69 -5.39 -14.80
CA GLY A 319 1.37 -5.31 -14.18
C GLY A 319 0.40 -6.31 -14.79
N ILE A 320 -0.70 -6.56 -14.09
CA ILE A 320 -1.79 -7.38 -14.63
C ILE A 320 -2.51 -6.57 -15.71
N THR A 321 -2.41 -7.02 -16.96
CA THR A 321 -3.15 -6.37 -18.05
C THR A 321 -4.66 -6.59 -17.88
N THR A 322 -5.47 -5.62 -18.30
CA THR A 322 -6.93 -5.66 -18.18
C THR A 322 -7.53 -6.95 -18.72
N ALA A 323 -7.03 -7.44 -19.86
CA ALA A 323 -7.51 -8.70 -20.46
C ALA A 323 -7.36 -9.90 -19.51
N SER A 324 -6.23 -10.05 -18.83
CA SER A 324 -6.01 -11.15 -17.89
C SER A 324 -6.90 -11.05 -16.65
N ALA A 325 -7.11 -9.86 -16.14
CA ALA A 325 -7.97 -9.65 -14.98
C ALA A 325 -9.45 -9.93 -15.32
N VAL A 326 -9.92 -9.41 -16.45
CA VAL A 326 -11.27 -9.68 -17.00
C VAL A 326 -11.49 -11.15 -17.23
N SER A 327 -10.50 -11.83 -17.84
CA SER A 327 -10.53 -13.27 -18.08
C SER A 327 -10.80 -14.06 -16.80
N ALA A 328 -10.03 -13.81 -15.77
CA ALA A 328 -10.16 -14.50 -14.49
C ALA A 328 -11.48 -14.16 -13.79
N ARG A 329 -11.88 -12.88 -13.80
CA ARG A 329 -13.03 -12.37 -13.05
C ARG A 329 -14.36 -12.77 -13.66
N LEU A 330 -14.48 -12.73 -14.99
CA LEU A 330 -15.74 -12.99 -15.70
C LEU A 330 -15.85 -14.46 -16.19
N GLY A 331 -14.86 -15.31 -15.95
CA GLY A 331 -14.86 -16.68 -16.45
C GLY A 331 -14.78 -16.73 -17.98
N ILE A 332 -14.02 -15.81 -18.60
CA ILE A 332 -13.77 -15.78 -20.05
C ILE A 332 -12.31 -16.20 -20.28
N PRO A 333 -11.96 -17.48 -20.32
CA PRO A 333 -10.58 -17.89 -20.53
C PRO A 333 -10.09 -17.41 -21.89
N LEU A 334 -9.02 -16.61 -21.92
CA LEU A 334 -8.48 -16.06 -23.18
C LEU A 334 -8.02 -17.16 -24.14
N THR A 335 -7.64 -18.32 -23.63
CA THR A 335 -7.33 -19.53 -24.41
C THR A 335 -8.08 -20.72 -23.84
N HIS A 336 -8.57 -21.59 -24.72
CA HIS A 336 -9.25 -22.81 -24.33
C HIS A 336 -9.00 -23.92 -25.35
N ARG A 337 -8.56 -25.10 -24.91
CA ARG A 337 -8.06 -26.21 -25.76
C ARG A 337 -9.01 -26.59 -26.88
N LYS A 338 -10.34 -26.53 -26.65
CA LYS A 338 -11.36 -26.91 -27.61
C LYS A 338 -11.95 -25.72 -28.39
N THR A 339 -11.70 -24.48 -27.95
CA THR A 339 -12.44 -23.30 -28.44
C THR A 339 -11.50 -22.26 -29.08
N ALA A 340 -10.42 -21.88 -28.41
CA ALA A 340 -9.46 -20.91 -28.91
C ALA A 340 -8.05 -21.29 -28.47
N ARG A 341 -7.17 -21.60 -29.42
CA ARG A 341 -5.80 -22.04 -29.14
C ARG A 341 -4.82 -20.90 -28.98
N SER A 342 -5.19 -19.72 -29.43
CA SER A 342 -4.41 -18.50 -29.39
C SER A 342 -5.25 -17.33 -28.96
N VAL A 343 -4.58 -16.29 -28.45
CA VAL A 343 -5.16 -14.98 -28.14
C VAL A 343 -4.32 -13.92 -28.81
N ARG A 344 -4.99 -12.96 -29.42
CA ARG A 344 -4.37 -11.82 -30.08
C ARG A 344 -4.82 -10.53 -29.40
N PHE A 345 -3.85 -9.73 -28.99
CA PHE A 345 -4.08 -8.39 -28.46
C PHE A 345 -3.86 -7.38 -29.56
N ILE A 346 -4.83 -6.52 -29.80
CA ILE A 346 -4.73 -5.44 -30.78
C ILE A 346 -5.23 -4.13 -30.20
N THR A 347 -4.79 -3.03 -30.79
CA THR A 347 -5.36 -1.70 -30.52
C THR A 347 -6.32 -1.31 -31.65
N GLY A 348 -7.51 -0.85 -31.27
CA GLY A 348 -8.49 -0.28 -32.20
C GLY A 348 -8.29 1.22 -32.40
N HIS A 349 -7.17 1.79 -31.95
CA HIS A 349 -6.88 3.21 -32.12
C HIS A 349 -6.53 3.50 -33.58
N LEU A 350 -7.32 4.34 -34.19
CA LEU A 350 -7.10 4.80 -35.58
C LEU A 350 -6.15 6.00 -35.57
N ALA A 351 -4.95 5.81 -36.10
CA ALA A 351 -4.09 6.93 -36.45
C ALA A 351 -4.65 7.58 -37.73
N LEU A 352 -5.10 8.83 -37.61
CA LEU A 352 -5.44 9.70 -38.76
C LEU A 352 -6.43 9.09 -39.82
N ASN A 353 -7.57 8.58 -39.36
CA ASN A 353 -8.66 8.09 -40.23
C ASN A 353 -8.35 6.84 -41.08
N GLN A 354 -7.32 6.10 -40.83
CA GLN A 354 -7.06 4.81 -41.47
C GLN A 354 -6.98 3.71 -40.44
N ILE A 355 -7.74 2.62 -40.64
CA ILE A 355 -7.59 1.39 -39.89
C ILE A 355 -6.36 0.69 -40.45
N ASP A 356 -5.21 0.91 -39.82
CA ASP A 356 -3.91 0.37 -40.22
C ASP A 356 -3.75 -1.14 -39.92
N THR A 357 -4.80 -1.78 -39.43
CA THR A 357 -4.82 -3.19 -39.11
C THR A 357 -5.31 -4.00 -40.29
N ASP A 358 -4.48 -4.94 -40.76
CA ASP A 358 -4.94 -5.95 -41.74
C ASP A 358 -5.89 -6.94 -41.06
N TRP A 359 -7.18 -6.63 -41.12
CA TRP A 359 -8.23 -7.44 -40.49
C TRP A 359 -8.33 -8.84 -41.09
N SER A 360 -7.89 -9.04 -42.32
CA SER A 360 -7.84 -10.36 -42.95
C SER A 360 -6.81 -11.27 -42.26
N ALA A 361 -5.71 -10.69 -41.79
CA ALA A 361 -4.68 -11.43 -41.04
C ALA A 361 -5.06 -11.74 -39.58
N VAL A 362 -6.08 -11.05 -39.04
CA VAL A 362 -6.51 -11.24 -37.63
C VAL A 362 -7.86 -11.95 -37.49
N ALA A 363 -8.55 -12.18 -38.59
CA ALA A 363 -9.88 -12.80 -38.61
C ALA A 363 -9.78 -14.32 -38.59
N ASP A 364 -9.53 -14.91 -37.41
CA ASP A 364 -9.61 -16.36 -37.18
C ASP A 364 -10.65 -16.70 -36.10
N SER A 365 -11.67 -17.47 -36.49
CA SER A 365 -12.73 -17.91 -35.56
C SER A 365 -12.26 -18.85 -34.44
N LYS A 366 -11.03 -19.37 -34.55
CA LYS A 366 -10.38 -20.24 -33.54
C LYS A 366 -9.43 -19.51 -32.61
N GLU A 367 -9.32 -18.20 -32.77
CA GLU A 367 -8.59 -17.33 -31.86
C GLU A 367 -9.54 -16.53 -30.97
N THR A 368 -9.02 -16.05 -29.84
CA THR A 368 -9.65 -14.97 -29.08
C THR A 368 -9.00 -13.67 -29.47
N LEU A 369 -9.81 -12.70 -29.90
CA LEU A 369 -9.35 -11.36 -30.22
C LEU A 369 -9.71 -10.43 -29.08
N VAL A 370 -8.71 -9.73 -28.53
CA VAL A 370 -8.88 -8.73 -27.47
C VAL A 370 -8.48 -7.37 -28.03
N ILE A 371 -9.44 -6.45 -28.05
CA ILE A 371 -9.28 -5.14 -28.67
C ILE A 371 -9.26 -4.06 -27.59
N TYR A 372 -8.13 -3.40 -27.45
CA TYR A 372 -7.94 -2.23 -26.60
C TYR A 372 -8.27 -0.96 -27.40
N MET A 373 -8.84 0.05 -26.73
CA MET A 373 -9.14 1.35 -27.33
C MET A 373 -10.00 1.30 -28.60
N GLY A 374 -10.77 0.21 -28.79
CA GLY A 374 -11.55 -0.04 -30.00
C GLY A 374 -13.01 0.38 -29.92
N PHE A 375 -13.51 0.84 -28.77
CA PHE A 375 -14.94 1.06 -28.54
C PHE A 375 -15.55 2.13 -29.46
N HIS A 376 -14.83 3.23 -29.74
CA HIS A 376 -15.31 4.28 -30.62
C HIS A 376 -15.56 3.81 -32.06
N HIS A 377 -14.73 2.88 -32.53
CA HIS A 377 -14.75 2.33 -33.90
C HIS A 377 -15.25 0.89 -33.95
N LEU A 378 -16.02 0.48 -32.94
CA LEU A 378 -16.42 -0.91 -32.78
C LEU A 378 -17.26 -1.40 -33.99
N ASP A 379 -18.15 -0.55 -34.52
CA ASP A 379 -19.00 -0.93 -35.65
C ASP A 379 -18.20 -1.07 -36.95
N GLU A 380 -17.21 -0.22 -37.17
CA GLU A 380 -16.29 -0.31 -38.32
C GLU A 380 -15.40 -1.55 -38.19
N ILE A 381 -14.88 -1.81 -36.99
CA ILE A 381 -14.09 -3.00 -36.70
C ILE A 381 -14.91 -4.28 -36.92
N ALA A 382 -16.15 -4.33 -36.45
CA ALA A 382 -17.03 -5.47 -36.63
C ALA A 382 -17.34 -5.73 -38.10
N LYS A 383 -17.63 -4.69 -38.87
CA LYS A 383 -17.84 -4.77 -40.33
C LYS A 383 -16.58 -5.30 -41.03
N ALA A 384 -15.40 -4.82 -40.66
CA ALA A 384 -14.14 -5.27 -41.26
C ALA A 384 -13.84 -6.74 -40.92
N LEU A 385 -14.08 -7.18 -39.70
CA LEU A 385 -13.93 -8.57 -39.28
C LEU A 385 -14.91 -9.52 -39.99
N MET A 386 -16.17 -9.08 -40.19
CA MET A 386 -17.15 -9.87 -40.92
C MET A 386 -16.80 -9.92 -42.43
N ALA A 387 -16.33 -8.83 -43.01
CA ALA A 387 -15.85 -8.81 -44.39
C ALA A 387 -14.62 -9.72 -44.59
N ALA A 388 -13.79 -9.86 -43.56
CA ALA A 388 -12.67 -10.78 -43.56
C ALA A 388 -13.05 -12.25 -43.27
N GLY A 389 -14.34 -12.56 -43.13
CA GLY A 389 -14.87 -13.95 -43.08
C GLY A 389 -15.32 -14.41 -41.69
N LEU A 390 -15.30 -13.58 -40.67
CA LEU A 390 -15.88 -13.95 -39.37
C LEU A 390 -17.41 -13.95 -39.45
N ARG A 391 -18.05 -14.96 -38.87
CA ARG A 391 -19.49 -15.06 -38.88
C ARG A 391 -20.17 -13.97 -38.04
N PRO A 392 -21.30 -13.38 -38.46
CA PRO A 392 -22.05 -12.38 -37.70
C PRO A 392 -22.44 -12.81 -36.28
N SER A 393 -22.70 -14.11 -36.08
CA SER A 393 -23.06 -14.72 -34.78
C SER A 393 -21.86 -15.05 -33.91
N LEU A 394 -20.64 -14.57 -34.24
CA LEU A 394 -19.48 -14.77 -33.38
C LEU A 394 -19.66 -13.98 -32.08
N PRO A 395 -19.50 -14.61 -30.90
CA PRO A 395 -19.75 -13.95 -29.64
C PRO A 395 -18.74 -12.83 -29.33
N ILE A 396 -19.24 -11.76 -28.70
CA ILE A 396 -18.48 -10.61 -28.28
C ILE A 396 -18.87 -10.23 -26.84
N ALA A 397 -17.93 -9.71 -26.08
CA ALA A 397 -18.16 -9.08 -24.78
C ALA A 397 -17.53 -7.69 -24.75
N LEU A 398 -18.26 -6.72 -24.21
CA LEU A 398 -17.80 -5.37 -23.93
C LEU A 398 -17.69 -5.21 -22.43
N ILE A 399 -16.53 -4.80 -21.92
CA ILE A 399 -16.29 -4.66 -20.50
C ILE A 399 -15.80 -3.24 -20.22
N GLN A 400 -16.65 -2.44 -19.58
CA GLN A 400 -16.33 -1.09 -19.15
C GLN A 400 -15.85 -1.10 -17.70
N ASN A 401 -14.90 -0.23 -17.36
CA ASN A 401 -14.37 -0.06 -16.00
C ASN A 401 -13.97 -1.38 -15.35
N ALA A 402 -13.28 -2.23 -16.09
CA ALA A 402 -12.87 -3.54 -15.62
C ALA A 402 -12.23 -3.49 -14.24
N THR A 403 -12.71 -4.34 -13.32
CA THR A 403 -12.30 -4.47 -11.93
C THR A 403 -12.70 -3.34 -10.97
N HIS A 404 -13.26 -2.25 -11.46
CA HIS A 404 -13.81 -1.19 -10.63
C HIS A 404 -15.22 -1.54 -10.10
N PRO A 405 -15.69 -0.89 -9.03
CA PRO A 405 -17.07 -1.06 -8.54
C PRO A 405 -18.15 -0.69 -9.58
N THR A 406 -17.80 0.13 -10.56
CA THR A 406 -18.67 0.57 -11.66
C THR A 406 -18.50 -0.29 -12.92
N GLU A 407 -17.97 -1.51 -12.81
CA GLU A 407 -17.81 -2.41 -13.94
C GLU A 407 -19.16 -2.76 -14.59
N ILE A 408 -19.25 -2.57 -15.88
CA ILE A 408 -20.38 -2.98 -16.71
C ILE A 408 -19.89 -3.98 -17.75
N THR A 409 -20.57 -5.12 -17.85
CA THR A 409 -20.26 -6.14 -18.86
C THR A 409 -21.51 -6.42 -19.71
N VAL A 410 -21.35 -6.34 -21.03
CA VAL A 410 -22.42 -6.58 -22.01
C VAL A 410 -21.96 -7.68 -22.95
N PHE A 411 -22.82 -8.69 -23.15
CA PHE A 411 -22.58 -9.82 -24.06
C PHE A 411 -23.52 -9.75 -25.26
N GLY A 412 -23.04 -10.19 -26.42
CA GLY A 412 -23.83 -10.30 -27.65
C GLY A 412 -23.06 -10.95 -28.79
N ASN A 413 -23.39 -10.63 -30.01
CA ASN A 413 -22.74 -11.13 -31.20
C ASN A 413 -22.07 -10.01 -32.01
N LEU A 414 -21.18 -10.38 -32.89
CA LEU A 414 -20.44 -9.43 -33.71
C LEU A 414 -21.36 -8.55 -34.63
N SER A 415 -22.55 -9.08 -35.02
CA SER A 415 -23.58 -8.32 -35.75
C SER A 415 -24.27 -7.25 -34.91
N ASP A 416 -24.23 -7.36 -33.58
CA ASP A 416 -25.11 -6.59 -32.69
C ASP A 416 -24.37 -5.40 -32.05
N THR A 417 -23.21 -5.03 -32.58
CA THR A 417 -22.30 -4.05 -31.94
C THR A 417 -22.95 -2.68 -31.74
N SER A 418 -23.82 -2.21 -32.62
CA SER A 418 -24.51 -0.92 -32.44
C SER A 418 -25.45 -0.95 -31.23
N ASP A 419 -26.18 -2.07 -31.02
CA ASP A 419 -27.09 -2.23 -29.89
C ASP A 419 -26.30 -2.41 -28.61
N LEU A 420 -25.18 -3.15 -28.63
CA LEU A 420 -24.30 -3.31 -27.48
C LEU A 420 -23.65 -2.01 -27.05
N ARG A 421 -23.22 -1.18 -28.01
CA ARG A 421 -22.66 0.15 -27.74
C ARG A 421 -23.66 1.07 -27.06
N SER A 422 -24.94 0.99 -27.44
CA SER A 422 -26.00 1.85 -26.85
C SER A 422 -26.20 1.59 -25.36
N GLN A 423 -25.77 0.42 -24.85
CA GLN A 423 -25.87 0.02 -23.43
C GLN A 423 -24.68 0.50 -22.58
N ILE A 424 -23.67 1.12 -23.20
CA ILE A 424 -22.46 1.59 -22.55
C ILE A 424 -22.29 3.08 -22.77
N ASN A 425 -22.19 3.86 -21.71
CA ASN A 425 -21.80 5.25 -21.80
C ASN A 425 -20.27 5.36 -21.75
N PHE A 426 -19.64 5.67 -22.87
CA PHE A 426 -18.18 5.78 -22.97
C PHE A 426 -17.57 6.84 -22.04
N ASP A 427 -18.31 7.88 -21.71
CA ASP A 427 -17.85 8.93 -20.79
C ASP A 427 -17.59 8.44 -19.38
N ASP A 428 -18.15 7.29 -19.02
CA ASP A 428 -18.00 6.70 -17.68
C ASP A 428 -16.72 5.86 -17.52
N GLY A 429 -15.93 5.64 -18.61
CA GLY A 429 -14.62 5.01 -18.49
C GLY A 429 -14.18 4.13 -19.66
N PRO A 430 -13.00 3.50 -19.59
CA PRO A 430 -12.43 2.69 -20.66
C PRO A 430 -13.20 1.40 -20.87
N VAL A 431 -13.25 0.96 -22.13
CA VAL A 431 -13.91 -0.29 -22.53
C VAL A 431 -12.92 -1.25 -23.19
N LEU A 432 -12.88 -2.48 -22.71
CA LEU A 432 -12.21 -3.61 -23.34
C LEU A 432 -13.21 -4.40 -24.17
N VAL A 433 -12.80 -4.84 -25.36
CA VAL A 433 -13.62 -5.68 -26.23
C VAL A 433 -12.96 -7.04 -26.35
N VAL A 434 -13.74 -8.12 -26.15
CA VAL A 434 -13.30 -9.51 -26.31
C VAL A 434 -14.19 -10.19 -27.34
N VAL A 435 -13.61 -10.67 -28.44
CA VAL A 435 -14.31 -11.37 -29.51
C VAL A 435 -13.87 -12.82 -29.58
N GLY A 436 -14.80 -13.74 -29.62
CA GLY A 436 -14.49 -15.17 -29.77
C GLY A 436 -15.43 -16.09 -28.98
N GLU A 437 -15.44 -17.37 -29.34
CA GLU A 437 -16.27 -18.42 -28.71
C GLU A 437 -16.05 -18.58 -27.20
N VAL A 438 -14.91 -18.13 -26.69
CA VAL A 438 -14.57 -18.21 -25.25
C VAL A 438 -15.51 -17.37 -24.39
N THR A 439 -16.14 -16.31 -24.95
CA THR A 439 -17.07 -15.45 -24.21
C THR A 439 -18.31 -16.21 -23.72
N LYS A 440 -18.75 -17.23 -24.45
CA LYS A 440 -19.87 -18.12 -24.03
C LYS A 440 -19.54 -18.97 -22.80
N LEU A 441 -18.27 -19.17 -22.49
CA LEU A 441 -17.89 -19.95 -21.34
C LEU A 441 -18.17 -19.21 -20.02
N SER A 442 -18.28 -17.88 -20.06
CA SER A 442 -18.63 -17.06 -18.91
C SER A 442 -19.94 -17.51 -18.26
N GLU A 443 -20.99 -17.77 -19.02
CA GLU A 443 -22.30 -18.22 -18.47
C GLU A 443 -22.17 -19.55 -17.69
N ARG A 444 -21.34 -20.46 -18.20
CA ARG A 444 -21.12 -21.77 -17.58
C ARG A 444 -20.24 -21.71 -16.34
N LEU A 445 -19.24 -20.83 -16.34
CA LEU A 445 -18.29 -20.69 -15.26
C LEU A 445 -18.81 -19.75 -14.16
N ALA A 446 -19.60 -18.75 -14.51
CA ALA A 446 -20.17 -17.79 -13.55
C ALA A 446 -21.12 -18.45 -12.52
N ASN A 447 -21.78 -19.54 -12.88
CA ASN A 447 -22.69 -20.28 -11.98
C ASN A 447 -21.98 -21.14 -10.93
N THR A 448 -20.65 -21.31 -11.05
CA THR A 448 -19.84 -22.16 -10.17
C THR A 448 -18.70 -21.40 -9.49
N SER A 449 -18.48 -20.13 -9.82
CA SER A 449 -17.36 -19.37 -9.27
C SER A 449 -17.74 -18.55 -8.05
N PHE A 450 -16.90 -18.61 -7.04
CA PHE A 450 -16.96 -17.85 -5.78
C PHE A 450 -16.96 -16.31 -5.97
N THR A 451 -16.70 -15.85 -7.18
CA THR A 451 -16.48 -14.43 -7.52
C THR A 451 -17.75 -13.59 -7.64
N LYS A 452 -18.94 -14.21 -7.74
CA LYS A 452 -20.21 -13.46 -7.83
C LYS A 452 -20.80 -12.99 -6.50
N THR A 453 -20.29 -13.47 -5.35
CA THR A 453 -20.96 -13.27 -4.04
C THR A 453 -20.32 -12.22 -3.14
N SER A 454 -19.32 -11.46 -3.57
CA SER A 454 -18.56 -10.60 -2.64
C SER A 454 -18.38 -9.13 -3.04
N HIS A 455 -19.26 -8.58 -3.87
CA HIS A 455 -19.19 -7.14 -4.19
C HIS A 455 -20.16 -6.26 -3.41
N SER A 456 -20.79 -6.80 -2.37
CA SER A 456 -21.35 -5.99 -1.29
C SER A 456 -20.63 -6.34 0.00
N GLN A 457 -19.78 -5.44 0.47
CA GLN A 457 -19.07 -5.43 1.75
C GLN A 457 -17.63 -6.00 1.76
N SER A 458 -16.66 -5.08 1.76
CA SER A 458 -15.42 -5.10 2.59
C SER A 458 -14.87 -6.48 3.02
N GLY A 459 -14.41 -7.30 2.08
CA GLY A 459 -13.87 -8.63 2.40
C GLY A 459 -12.35 -8.76 2.54
N SER A 460 -11.56 -7.74 2.23
CA SER A 460 -10.09 -7.84 2.22
C SER A 460 -9.45 -7.91 3.61
N ALA A 461 -10.13 -7.41 4.64
CA ALA A 461 -9.59 -7.38 6.01
C ALA A 461 -9.56 -8.76 6.71
N LEU A 462 -10.38 -9.72 6.31
CA LEU A 462 -10.51 -11.03 6.98
C LEU A 462 -9.62 -12.13 6.38
N TYR A 463 -9.16 -12.00 5.15
CA TYR A 463 -8.25 -12.98 4.54
C TYR A 463 -6.91 -13.05 5.28
N TRP A 464 -6.45 -11.91 5.74
CA TRP A 464 -5.25 -11.75 6.54
C TRP A 464 -5.28 -12.47 7.91
N LEU A 465 -6.49 -12.65 8.48
CA LEU A 465 -6.69 -13.34 9.76
C LEU A 465 -6.86 -14.86 9.61
N LYS A 466 -7.18 -15.38 8.43
CA LYS A 466 -7.51 -16.80 8.22
C LYS A 466 -6.37 -17.67 7.68
N SER A 467 -5.31 -17.09 7.15
CA SER A 467 -4.16 -17.81 6.58
C SER A 467 -3.03 -18.02 7.60
N ALA A 468 -3.35 -18.65 8.71
CA ALA A 468 -2.40 -19.15 9.71
C ALA A 468 -2.74 -20.57 10.10
#